data_9c76911c9c6abd4fad31f18015517752
#
_entry.id   9c76911c9c6abd4fad31f18015517752
#
_cell.length_a   1.000
_cell.length_b   1.000
_cell.length_c   1.000
_cell.angle_alpha   90.00
_cell.angle_beta   90.00
_cell.angle_gamma   90.00
#
_symmetry.space_group_name_H-M   'P 1'
#
loop_
_entity.id
_entity.type
_entity.pdbx_description
1 polymer ?
#
loop_
_entity_poly.entity_id
_entity_poly.type
_entity_poly.pdbx_seq_one_letter_code
_entity_poly.pdbx_strand_id
1 'polypeptide(L)'
;MPVDAEKEISKLHRALHSTQNEIGKTYYRWRQVAVEFAGEDTKPLDVALRAAEVFGKDIGKSLLPRMNWLKGEEGFLMILARSLAGLWNTEGGLAMVEKGENPGELFIKCMRDPWPTWAKEYGAPMEEIALCRERMCQAILEDVSAFMNVPLRIELQKAIARGEGETVLKLSKVE
;
A
#
# COMPACT_ATOMS: atom_id res chain seq x y z
N MET A 1 -16.32 0.24 39.29
CA MET A 1 -14.84 0.13 39.34
C MET A 1 -14.31 0.96 38.21
N PRO A 2 -13.29 1.82 38.41
CA PRO A 2 -12.69 2.56 37.31
C PRO A 2 -12.05 1.56 36.32
N VAL A 3 -12.31 1.78 35.04
CA VAL A 3 -11.69 1.00 33.99
C VAL A 3 -10.19 1.34 33.97
N ASP A 4 -9.35 0.32 34.08
CA ASP A 4 -7.89 0.48 33.93
C ASP A 4 -7.59 0.78 32.45
N ALA A 5 -7.44 2.06 32.13
CA ALA A 5 -7.26 2.54 30.75
C ALA A 5 -6.04 1.92 30.06
N GLU A 6 -4.94 1.71 30.78
CA GLU A 6 -3.74 1.08 30.20
C GLU A 6 -4.00 -0.37 29.79
N LYS A 7 -4.74 -1.09 30.62
CA LYS A 7 -5.10 -2.49 30.34
C LYS A 7 -6.06 -2.60 29.14
N GLU A 8 -6.99 -1.68 29.00
CA GLU A 8 -7.90 -1.64 27.85
C GLU A 8 -7.16 -1.24 26.56
N ILE A 9 -6.29 -0.24 26.61
CA ILE A 9 -5.41 0.14 25.48
C ILE A 9 -4.56 -1.05 25.04
N SER A 10 -3.95 -1.77 25.98
CA SER A 10 -3.14 -2.97 25.68
C SER A 10 -3.96 -4.08 25.04
N LYS A 11 -5.21 -4.28 25.42
CA LYS A 11 -6.11 -5.26 24.77
C LYS A 11 -6.47 -4.83 23.35
N LEU A 12 -6.79 -3.55 23.15
CA LEU A 12 -7.11 -3.01 21.83
C LEU A 12 -5.92 -3.11 20.87
N HIS A 13 -4.72 -2.81 21.33
CA HIS A 13 -3.50 -3.00 20.52
C HIS A 13 -3.30 -4.45 20.11
N ARG A 14 -3.47 -5.41 21.04
CA ARG A 14 -3.35 -6.84 20.71
C ARG A 14 -4.41 -7.29 19.71
N ALA A 15 -5.66 -6.86 19.88
CA ALA A 15 -6.74 -7.16 18.95
C ALA A 15 -6.46 -6.59 17.56
N LEU A 16 -5.98 -5.34 17.47
CA LEU A 16 -5.61 -4.71 16.22
C LEU A 16 -4.48 -5.48 15.51
N HIS A 17 -3.40 -5.81 16.22
CA HIS A 17 -2.31 -6.60 15.65
C HIS A 17 -2.76 -7.98 15.17
N SER A 18 -3.64 -8.64 15.92
CA SER A 18 -4.21 -9.92 15.51
C SER A 18 -5.00 -9.78 14.20
N THR A 19 -5.84 -8.74 14.09
CA THR A 19 -6.62 -8.47 12.88
C THR A 19 -5.72 -8.16 11.69
N GLN A 20 -4.70 -7.34 11.86
CA GLN A 20 -3.74 -7.02 10.82
C GLN A 20 -3.01 -8.26 10.32
N ASN A 21 -2.57 -9.14 11.22
CA ASN A 21 -1.97 -10.43 10.87
C ASN A 21 -2.92 -11.31 10.06
N GLU A 22 -4.19 -11.41 10.45
CA GLU A 22 -5.15 -12.23 9.72
C GLU A 22 -5.46 -11.68 8.33
N ILE A 23 -5.44 -10.35 8.14
CA ILE A 23 -5.59 -9.74 6.80
C ILE A 23 -4.48 -10.22 5.87
N GLY A 24 -3.21 -10.10 6.29
CA GLY A 24 -2.07 -10.53 5.47
C GLY A 24 -2.08 -12.04 5.19
N LYS A 25 -2.35 -12.86 6.21
CA LYS A 25 -2.45 -14.31 6.05
C LYS A 25 -3.61 -14.71 5.13
N THR A 26 -4.73 -14.04 5.22
CA THR A 26 -5.89 -14.29 4.35
C THR A 26 -5.54 -13.98 2.90
N TYR A 27 -4.84 -12.87 2.61
CA TYR A 27 -4.37 -12.57 1.26
C TYR A 27 -3.52 -13.71 0.69
N TYR A 28 -2.51 -14.20 1.44
CA TYR A 28 -1.63 -15.25 0.93
C TYR A 28 -2.32 -16.61 0.78
N ARG A 29 -3.30 -16.94 1.63
CA ARG A 29 -4.14 -18.13 1.45
C ARG A 29 -4.93 -18.05 0.14
N TRP A 30 -5.58 -16.90 -0.11
CA TRP A 30 -6.30 -16.68 -1.37
C TRP A 30 -5.37 -16.67 -2.59
N ARG A 31 -4.17 -16.09 -2.46
CA ARG A 31 -3.16 -16.14 -3.51
C ARG A 31 -2.81 -17.60 -3.87
N GLN A 32 -2.59 -18.46 -2.90
CA GLN A 32 -2.32 -19.88 -3.17
C GLN A 32 -3.48 -20.52 -3.94
N VAL A 33 -4.70 -20.37 -3.47
CA VAL A 33 -5.89 -20.89 -4.14
C VAL A 33 -6.01 -20.34 -5.56
N ALA A 34 -5.82 -19.03 -5.74
CA ALA A 34 -5.91 -18.41 -7.06
C ALA A 34 -4.86 -18.91 -8.04
N VAL A 35 -3.64 -19.17 -7.57
CA VAL A 35 -2.56 -19.75 -8.38
C VAL A 35 -2.91 -21.21 -8.78
N GLU A 36 -3.44 -22.02 -7.86
CA GLU A 36 -3.87 -23.37 -8.14
C GLU A 36 -4.99 -23.43 -9.19
N PHE A 37 -5.95 -22.51 -9.12
CA PHE A 37 -7.05 -22.42 -10.08
C PHE A 37 -6.65 -21.84 -11.44
N ALA A 38 -5.61 -20.99 -11.49
CA ALA A 38 -5.15 -20.38 -12.72
C ALA A 38 -4.48 -21.37 -13.71
N GLY A 39 -4.09 -22.54 -13.21
CA GLY A 39 -3.46 -23.59 -14.01
C GLY A 39 -1.96 -23.40 -14.25
N GLU A 40 -1.34 -24.46 -14.79
CA GLU A 40 0.12 -24.56 -14.93
C GLU A 40 0.74 -23.51 -15.88
N ASP A 41 -0.03 -22.97 -16.83
CA ASP A 41 0.43 -21.98 -17.79
C ASP A 41 0.49 -20.56 -17.21
N THR A 42 -0.07 -20.31 -16.02
CA THR A 42 -0.15 -19.00 -15.41
C THR A 42 0.96 -18.83 -14.35
N LYS A 43 1.78 -17.79 -14.52
CA LYS A 43 2.81 -17.47 -13.52
C LYS A 43 2.18 -16.94 -12.24
N PRO A 44 2.58 -17.44 -11.05
CA PRO A 44 2.08 -16.92 -9.76
C PRO A 44 2.20 -15.40 -9.61
N LEU A 45 3.27 -14.81 -10.15
CA LEU A 45 3.48 -13.36 -10.15
C LEU A 45 2.40 -12.61 -10.93
N ASP A 46 1.96 -13.13 -12.08
CA ASP A 46 0.92 -12.46 -12.88
C ASP A 46 -0.42 -12.43 -12.15
N VAL A 47 -0.75 -13.50 -11.41
CA VAL A 47 -1.92 -13.55 -10.52
C VAL A 47 -1.82 -12.51 -9.43
N ALA A 48 -0.67 -12.41 -8.76
CA ALA A 48 -0.45 -11.47 -7.69
C ALA A 48 -0.50 -10.02 -8.18
N LEU A 49 0.13 -9.70 -9.32
CA LEU A 49 0.09 -8.36 -9.94
C LEU A 49 -1.32 -7.98 -10.36
N ARG A 50 -2.09 -8.93 -10.91
CA ARG A 50 -3.49 -8.67 -11.26
C ARG A 50 -4.35 -8.40 -10.03
N ALA A 51 -4.15 -9.15 -8.95
CA ALA A 51 -4.83 -8.89 -7.68
C ALA A 51 -4.47 -7.51 -7.13
N ALA A 52 -3.19 -7.13 -7.14
CA ALA A 52 -2.72 -5.82 -6.71
C ALA A 52 -3.34 -4.69 -7.54
N GLU A 53 -3.46 -4.86 -8.85
CA GLU A 53 -4.12 -3.91 -9.74
C GLU A 53 -5.61 -3.73 -9.41
N VAL A 54 -6.35 -4.81 -9.26
CA VAL A 54 -7.78 -4.77 -8.92
C VAL A 54 -7.98 -4.07 -7.57
N PHE A 55 -7.18 -4.44 -6.58
CA PHE A 55 -7.23 -3.83 -5.26
C PHE A 55 -6.88 -2.34 -5.29
N GLY A 56 -5.86 -1.98 -6.08
CA GLY A 56 -5.50 -0.57 -6.30
C GLY A 56 -6.63 0.25 -6.91
N LYS A 57 -7.32 -0.27 -7.92
CA LYS A 57 -8.48 0.40 -8.54
C LYS A 57 -9.63 0.59 -7.57
N ASP A 58 -9.93 -0.41 -6.74
CA ASP A 58 -11.00 -0.27 -5.74
C ASP A 58 -10.65 0.79 -4.69
N ILE A 59 -9.41 0.83 -4.24
CA ILE A 59 -8.91 1.90 -3.35
C ILE A 59 -8.97 3.26 -4.06
N GLY A 60 -8.48 3.35 -5.30
CA GLY A 60 -8.50 4.58 -6.10
C GLY A 60 -9.89 5.18 -6.16
N LYS A 61 -10.89 4.38 -6.55
CA LYS A 61 -12.30 4.78 -6.57
C LYS A 61 -12.81 5.25 -5.21
N SER A 62 -12.41 4.60 -4.13
CA SER A 62 -12.81 4.97 -2.76
C SER A 62 -12.24 6.32 -2.32
N LEU A 63 -11.14 6.76 -2.90
CA LEU A 63 -10.53 8.06 -2.63
C LEU A 63 -11.18 9.22 -3.40
N LEU A 64 -11.84 8.96 -4.54
CA LEU A 64 -12.37 10.01 -5.41
C LEU A 64 -13.30 11.01 -4.71
N PRO A 65 -14.25 10.61 -3.83
CA PRO A 65 -15.09 11.57 -3.11
C PRO A 65 -14.28 12.57 -2.30
N ARG A 66 -13.19 12.10 -1.66
CA ARG A 66 -12.27 12.95 -0.91
C ARG A 66 -11.45 13.85 -1.82
N MET A 67 -10.98 13.34 -2.95
CA MET A 67 -10.21 14.11 -3.94
C MET A 67 -11.07 15.22 -4.57
N ASN A 68 -12.39 15.06 -4.68
CA ASN A 68 -13.28 16.08 -5.23
C ASN A 68 -13.21 17.40 -4.47
N TRP A 69 -13.05 17.37 -3.14
CA TRP A 69 -12.91 18.56 -2.30
C TRP A 69 -11.57 19.26 -2.49
N LEU A 70 -10.61 18.61 -3.15
CA LEU A 70 -9.24 19.07 -3.33
C LEU A 70 -8.94 19.48 -4.77
N LYS A 71 -9.95 19.52 -5.64
CA LYS A 71 -9.78 19.98 -7.02
C LYS A 71 -9.35 21.45 -7.04
N GLY A 72 -8.22 21.72 -7.69
CA GLY A 72 -7.64 23.05 -7.76
C GLY A 72 -6.79 23.46 -6.55
N GLU A 73 -6.74 22.63 -5.49
CA GLU A 73 -5.91 22.89 -4.31
C GLU A 73 -4.46 22.45 -4.56
N GLU A 74 -3.50 23.32 -4.26
CA GLU A 74 -2.06 22.99 -4.39
C GLU A 74 -1.65 21.83 -3.47
N GLY A 75 -2.34 21.65 -2.34
CA GLY A 75 -2.05 20.65 -1.32
C GLY A 75 -2.53 19.23 -1.60
N PHE A 76 -3.27 18.97 -2.72
CA PHE A 76 -3.90 17.67 -2.93
C PHE A 76 -2.89 16.52 -2.99
N LEU A 77 -1.71 16.75 -3.57
CA LEU A 77 -0.67 15.73 -3.68
C LEU A 77 -0.19 15.24 -2.31
N MET A 78 -0.04 16.16 -1.34
CA MET A 78 0.31 15.82 0.04
C MET A 78 -0.78 14.98 0.72
N ILE A 79 -2.05 15.30 0.48
CA ILE A 79 -3.17 14.55 1.05
C ILE A 79 -3.25 13.16 0.42
N LEU A 80 -3.03 13.05 -0.89
CA LEU A 80 -2.94 11.77 -1.58
C LEU A 80 -1.79 10.91 -1.03
N ALA A 81 -0.58 11.48 -0.92
CA ALA A 81 0.57 10.78 -0.36
C ALA A 81 0.32 10.29 1.09
N ARG A 82 -0.30 11.12 1.94
CA ARG A 82 -0.69 10.73 3.30
C ARG A 82 -1.76 9.64 3.31
N SER A 83 -2.68 9.64 2.35
CA SER A 83 -3.68 8.58 2.22
C SER A 83 -3.00 7.26 1.85
N LEU A 84 -2.04 7.28 0.92
CA LEU A 84 -1.23 6.12 0.58
C LEU A 84 -0.40 5.62 1.77
N ALA A 85 0.30 6.49 2.49
CA ALA A 85 1.01 6.12 3.72
C ALA A 85 0.07 5.52 4.77
N GLY A 86 -1.16 6.04 4.88
CA GLY A 86 -2.21 5.54 5.75
C GLY A 86 -2.58 4.08 5.48
N LEU A 87 -2.54 3.63 4.22
CA LEU A 87 -2.79 2.23 3.87
C LEU A 87 -1.78 1.29 4.54
N TRP A 88 -0.47 1.62 4.48
CA TRP A 88 0.55 0.83 5.19
C TRP A 88 0.35 0.83 6.70
N ASN A 89 -0.01 1.98 7.26
CA ASN A 89 -0.22 2.09 8.70
C ASN A 89 -1.41 1.25 9.17
N THR A 90 -2.48 1.15 8.37
CA THR A 90 -3.63 0.27 8.68
C THR A 90 -3.28 -1.21 8.61
N GLU A 91 -2.30 -1.59 7.80
CA GLU A 91 -1.80 -2.96 7.68
C GLU A 91 -0.76 -3.33 8.74
N GLY A 92 -0.47 -2.45 9.70
CA GLY A 92 0.55 -2.67 10.74
C GLY A 92 1.96 -2.22 10.37
N GLY A 93 2.10 -1.53 9.24
CA GLY A 93 3.32 -0.86 8.85
C GLY A 93 3.63 0.40 9.66
N LEU A 94 4.71 1.07 9.30
CA LEU A 94 5.05 2.41 9.79
C LEU A 94 5.50 3.25 8.60
N ALA A 95 4.60 4.06 8.07
CA ALA A 95 4.87 4.89 6.91
C ALA A 95 4.66 6.37 7.21
N MET A 96 5.47 7.21 6.57
CA MET A 96 5.41 8.67 6.62
C MET A 96 5.60 9.28 5.24
N VAL A 97 5.31 10.59 5.14
CA VAL A 97 5.50 11.35 3.91
C VAL A 97 6.53 12.43 4.14
N GLU A 98 7.50 12.52 3.24
CA GLU A 98 8.50 13.59 3.19
C GLU A 98 8.40 14.37 1.88
N LYS A 99 8.77 15.64 1.92
CA LYS A 99 8.88 16.46 0.71
C LYS A 99 10.19 16.16 -0.01
N GLY A 100 10.14 16.09 -1.34
CA GLY A 100 11.33 16.03 -2.17
C GLY A 100 12.03 17.39 -2.28
N GLU A 101 13.20 17.39 -2.92
CA GLU A 101 13.96 18.60 -3.22
C GLU A 101 13.28 19.45 -4.28
N ASN A 102 12.60 18.82 -5.23
CA ASN A 102 11.89 19.50 -6.29
C ASN A 102 10.43 19.79 -5.90
N PRO A 103 9.89 20.96 -6.30
CA PRO A 103 8.47 21.23 -6.13
C PRO A 103 7.59 20.15 -6.78
N GLY A 104 6.59 19.67 -6.06
CA GLY A 104 5.68 18.64 -6.58
C GLY A 104 6.19 17.20 -6.45
N GLU A 105 7.34 16.97 -5.81
CA GLU A 105 7.83 15.64 -5.45
C GLU A 105 7.57 15.33 -3.98
N LEU A 106 7.06 14.13 -3.72
CA LEU A 106 6.86 13.60 -2.37
C LEU A 106 7.41 12.17 -2.29
N PHE A 107 7.98 11.83 -1.14
CA PHE A 107 8.43 10.48 -0.83
C PHE A 107 7.53 9.88 0.24
N ILE A 108 7.01 8.69 -0.05
CA ILE A 108 6.30 7.87 0.93
C ILE A 108 7.30 6.84 1.41
N LYS A 109 7.73 6.96 2.66
CA LYS A 109 8.73 6.08 3.28
C LYS A 109 8.06 5.16 4.27
N CYS A 110 8.21 3.87 4.07
CA CYS A 110 7.75 2.83 4.98
C CYS A 110 8.96 2.18 5.66
N MET A 111 9.12 2.44 6.95
CA MET A 111 10.22 1.94 7.77
C MET A 111 9.95 0.56 8.36
N ARG A 112 8.69 0.14 8.41
CA ARG A 112 8.27 -1.19 8.83
C ARG A 112 7.15 -1.67 7.94
N ASP A 113 7.37 -2.78 7.26
CA ASP A 113 6.38 -3.45 6.41
C ASP A 113 6.20 -4.89 6.90
N PRO A 114 5.00 -5.32 7.30
CA PRO A 114 4.76 -6.68 7.76
C PRO A 114 4.68 -7.70 6.61
N TRP A 115 4.44 -7.27 5.37
CA TRP A 115 4.24 -8.13 4.22
C TRP A 115 5.39 -9.11 3.93
N PRO A 116 6.69 -8.72 4.05
CA PRO A 116 7.81 -9.65 3.91
C PRO A 116 7.75 -10.83 4.88
N THR A 117 7.26 -10.62 6.10
CA THR A 117 7.10 -11.69 7.08
C THR A 117 6.03 -12.68 6.65
N TRP A 118 4.87 -12.18 6.21
CA TRP A 118 3.78 -13.05 5.72
C TRP A 118 4.15 -13.77 4.44
N ALA A 119 4.78 -13.09 3.47
CA ALA A 119 5.25 -13.71 2.24
C ALA A 119 6.19 -14.88 2.51
N LYS A 120 7.14 -14.71 3.43
CA LYS A 120 8.07 -15.76 3.85
C LYS A 120 7.34 -16.95 4.47
N GLU A 121 6.33 -16.70 5.31
CA GLU A 121 5.52 -17.77 5.95
C GLU A 121 4.79 -18.61 4.90
N TYR A 122 4.36 -18.01 3.79
CA TYR A 122 3.60 -18.67 2.71
C TYR A 122 4.45 -19.01 1.47
N GLY A 123 5.77 -18.86 1.54
CA GLY A 123 6.68 -19.20 0.44
C GLY A 123 6.54 -18.33 -0.81
N ALA A 124 5.99 -17.10 -0.67
CA ALA A 124 5.91 -16.15 -1.78
C ALA A 124 7.27 -15.46 -1.99
N PRO A 125 7.66 -15.17 -3.25
CA PRO A 125 8.90 -14.47 -3.55
C PRO A 125 8.91 -13.05 -2.97
N MET A 126 10.02 -12.63 -2.38
CA MET A 126 10.15 -11.27 -1.82
C MET A 126 9.96 -10.19 -2.89
N GLU A 127 10.48 -10.40 -4.10
CA GLU A 127 10.32 -9.47 -5.22
C GLU A 127 8.86 -9.24 -5.60
N GLU A 128 7.99 -10.25 -5.44
CA GLU A 128 6.55 -10.12 -5.68
C GLU A 128 5.94 -9.00 -4.83
N ILE A 129 6.38 -8.86 -3.56
CA ILE A 129 5.86 -7.83 -2.65
C ILE A 129 6.17 -6.44 -3.19
N ALA A 130 7.42 -6.21 -3.60
CA ALA A 130 7.86 -4.93 -4.15
C ALA A 130 7.04 -4.56 -5.40
N LEU A 131 6.92 -5.50 -6.34
CA LEU A 131 6.17 -5.30 -7.59
C LEU A 131 4.67 -5.11 -7.35
N CYS A 132 4.06 -5.87 -6.43
CA CYS A 132 2.65 -5.73 -6.09
C CYS A 132 2.37 -4.38 -5.43
N ARG A 133 3.25 -3.89 -4.56
CA ARG A 133 3.14 -2.56 -3.95
C ARG A 133 3.17 -1.45 -4.99
N GLU A 134 4.15 -1.51 -5.89
CA GLU A 134 4.26 -0.53 -6.97
C GLU A 134 3.02 -0.58 -7.87
N ARG A 135 2.60 -1.78 -8.33
CA ARG A 135 1.43 -1.94 -9.21
C ARG A 135 0.14 -1.47 -8.55
N MET A 136 -0.06 -1.77 -7.28
CA MET A 136 -1.23 -1.29 -6.52
C MET A 136 -1.26 0.24 -6.48
N CYS A 137 -0.14 0.88 -6.14
CA CYS A 137 -0.06 2.33 -6.09
C CYS A 137 -0.26 2.98 -7.47
N GLN A 138 0.31 2.39 -8.53
CA GLN A 138 0.06 2.84 -9.91
C GLN A 138 -1.42 2.78 -10.27
N ALA A 139 -2.11 1.68 -9.94
CA ALA A 139 -3.53 1.50 -10.20
C ALA A 139 -4.40 2.51 -9.42
N ILE A 140 -4.04 2.84 -8.18
CA ILE A 140 -4.69 3.93 -7.42
C ILE A 140 -4.53 5.26 -8.16
N LEU A 141 -3.31 5.55 -8.65
CA LEU A 141 -3.03 6.82 -9.32
C LEU A 141 -3.69 6.94 -10.69
N GLU A 142 -3.90 5.86 -11.41
CA GLU A 142 -4.63 5.87 -12.70
C GLU A 142 -6.01 6.54 -12.54
N ASP A 143 -6.80 6.11 -11.55
CA ASP A 143 -8.13 6.65 -11.27
C ASP A 143 -8.07 8.10 -10.73
N VAL A 144 -7.17 8.37 -9.79
CA VAL A 144 -7.02 9.71 -9.19
C VAL A 144 -6.51 10.71 -10.21
N SER A 145 -5.52 10.35 -11.02
CA SER A 145 -4.95 11.18 -12.08
C SER A 145 -6.01 11.59 -13.11
N ALA A 146 -6.79 10.63 -13.59
CA ALA A 146 -7.89 10.88 -14.51
C ALA A 146 -8.95 11.81 -13.89
N PHE A 147 -9.36 11.54 -12.65
CA PHE A 147 -10.37 12.34 -11.96
C PHE A 147 -9.92 13.78 -11.68
N MET A 148 -8.67 13.97 -11.26
CA MET A 148 -8.09 15.29 -10.96
C MET A 148 -7.69 16.05 -12.22
N ASN A 149 -7.59 15.39 -13.37
CA ASN A 149 -7.03 15.89 -14.62
C ASN A 149 -5.59 16.43 -14.42
N VAL A 150 -4.80 15.68 -13.63
CA VAL A 150 -3.39 15.97 -13.35
C VAL A 150 -2.60 14.68 -13.57
N PRO A 151 -1.66 14.64 -14.52
CA PRO A 151 -0.83 13.45 -14.72
C PRO A 151 0.06 13.23 -13.49
N LEU A 152 -0.07 12.05 -12.89
CA LEU A 152 0.65 11.63 -11.70
C LEU A 152 1.51 10.40 -12.00
N ARG A 153 2.65 10.30 -11.34
CA ARG A 153 3.55 9.16 -11.42
C ARG A 153 3.97 8.71 -10.03
N ILE A 154 4.05 7.40 -9.84
CA ILE A 154 4.63 6.79 -8.65
C ILE A 154 5.68 5.77 -9.08
N GLU A 155 6.80 5.76 -8.39
CA GLU A 155 7.95 4.89 -8.69
C GLU A 155 8.50 4.31 -7.40
N LEU A 156 8.74 3.01 -7.41
CA LEU A 156 9.42 2.33 -6.32
C LEU A 156 10.93 2.62 -6.43
N GLN A 157 11.49 3.31 -5.43
CA GLN A 157 12.91 3.65 -5.35
C GLN A 157 13.69 2.61 -4.53
N LYS A 158 13.09 2.14 -3.43
CA LYS A 158 13.65 1.16 -2.50
C LYS A 158 12.56 0.22 -2.00
N ALA A 159 12.92 -1.00 -1.59
CA ALA A 159 11.99 -1.93 -0.97
C ALA A 159 12.64 -2.78 0.13
N ILE A 160 12.00 -2.82 1.32
CA ILE A 160 12.37 -3.73 2.42
C ILE A 160 12.41 -5.18 1.92
N ALA A 161 11.49 -5.55 1.04
CA ALA A 161 11.43 -6.87 0.43
C ALA A 161 12.68 -7.23 -0.41
N ARG A 162 13.44 -6.24 -0.87
CA ARG A 162 14.73 -6.40 -1.56
C ARG A 162 15.94 -6.37 -0.63
N GLY A 163 15.70 -6.37 0.69
CA GLY A 163 16.76 -6.29 1.70
C GLY A 163 17.22 -4.87 2.03
N GLU A 164 16.51 -3.85 1.56
CA GLU A 164 16.79 -2.45 1.88
C GLU A 164 16.18 -2.07 3.23
N GLY A 165 16.72 -1.05 3.89
CA GLY A 165 16.30 -0.64 5.23
C GLY A 165 14.89 -0.03 5.31
N GLU A 166 14.36 0.39 4.17
CA GLU A 166 13.05 1.03 4.04
C GLU A 166 12.44 0.75 2.66
N THR A 167 11.11 0.88 2.56
CA THR A 167 10.44 0.96 1.25
C THR A 167 10.18 2.44 0.95
N VAL A 168 10.59 2.90 -0.22
CA VAL A 168 10.44 4.30 -0.65
C VAL A 168 9.73 4.35 -1.99
N LEU A 169 8.59 5.05 -2.02
CA LEU A 169 7.88 5.39 -3.23
C LEU A 169 8.00 6.89 -3.49
N LYS A 170 8.40 7.27 -4.70
CA LYS A 170 8.42 8.65 -5.18
C LYS A 170 7.11 8.94 -5.89
N LEU A 171 6.34 9.90 -5.41
CA LEU A 171 5.13 10.43 -6.03
C LEU A 171 5.42 11.80 -6.62
N SER A 172 5.08 12.01 -7.89
CA SER A 172 5.31 13.28 -8.57
C SER A 172 4.19 13.61 -9.56
N LYS A 173 4.07 14.91 -9.89
CA LYS A 173 3.35 15.36 -11.09
C LYS A 173 4.24 15.11 -12.30
N VAL A 174 3.66 14.70 -13.41
CA VAL A 174 4.34 14.60 -14.72
C VAL A 174 4.11 15.95 -15.43
N GLU A 175 5.18 16.60 -15.84
CA GLU A 175 5.13 17.82 -16.65
C GLU A 175 4.72 17.52 -18.10
#